data_2548892eb63d24c1db20825d5b018279
#
_entry.id   2548892eb63d24c1db20825d5b018279
#
_cell.length_a   1.000
_cell.length_b   1.000
_cell.length_c   1.000
_cell.angle_alpha   90.00
_cell.angle_beta   90.00
_cell.angle_gamma   90.00
#
_symmetry.space_group_name_H-M   'P 1'
#
loop_
_entity.id
_entity.type
_entity.pdbx_description
1 polymer ?
#
loop_
_entity_poly.entity_id
_entity_poly.type
_entity_poly.pdbx_seq_one_letter_code
_entity_poly.pdbx_strand_id
1 'polypeptide(L)'
;MRMSEFIIREAISANLSAGQKEGVIREMVENLRLAGYFKGTESDDVVKAILKRELLSSTGIGDGVAIPHAKHGSVDRLVGAVAIAPAGVPFDSVDGNAVHVLVMLISPQERPSEHLRALEGVSRCLKDKDFVQSLRQATTPQQIWDLICNHDRGT
;
A
#
# COMPACT_ATOMS: atom_id res chain seq x y z
N MET A 1 11.24 10.16 -5.35
CA MET A 1 11.15 8.71 -5.61
C MET A 1 9.80 8.41 -6.26
N ARG A 2 9.81 7.73 -7.38
CA ARG A 2 8.61 7.42 -8.16
C ARG A 2 7.98 6.11 -7.71
N MET A 3 6.65 6.05 -7.67
CA MET A 3 5.95 4.83 -7.25
C MET A 3 6.30 3.62 -8.10
N SER A 4 6.45 3.80 -9.42
CA SER A 4 6.79 2.69 -10.32
C SER A 4 8.15 2.05 -10.02
N GLU A 5 9.01 2.73 -9.24
CA GLU A 5 10.32 2.18 -8.87
C GLU A 5 10.24 1.10 -7.80
N PHE A 6 9.18 1.11 -6.96
CA PHE A 6 9.09 0.16 -5.85
C PHE A 6 7.74 -0.59 -5.78
N ILE A 7 6.70 -0.12 -6.44
CA ILE A 7 5.44 -0.86 -6.47
C ILE A 7 5.62 -2.12 -7.32
N ILE A 8 5.27 -3.26 -6.75
CA ILE A 8 5.38 -4.56 -7.40
C ILE A 8 4.12 -4.78 -8.23
N ARG A 9 4.28 -4.81 -9.53
CA ARG A 9 3.17 -4.91 -10.47
C ARG A 9 2.32 -6.16 -10.21
N GLU A 10 2.95 -7.29 -9.92
CA GLU A 10 2.28 -8.56 -9.67
C GLU A 10 1.53 -8.60 -8.35
N ALA A 11 1.72 -7.60 -7.48
CA ALA A 11 1.04 -7.48 -6.20
C ALA A 11 -0.06 -6.41 -6.21
N ILE A 12 -0.45 -5.91 -7.37
CA ILE A 12 -1.56 -4.96 -7.50
C ILE A 12 -2.87 -5.72 -7.51
N SER A 13 -3.85 -5.26 -6.70
CA SER A 13 -5.20 -5.82 -6.65
C SER A 13 -6.22 -4.71 -6.95
N ALA A 14 -7.10 -4.96 -7.91
CA ALA A 14 -8.17 -4.02 -8.24
C ALA A 14 -9.42 -4.24 -7.39
N ASN A 15 -9.48 -5.32 -6.62
CA ASN A 15 -10.68 -5.67 -5.84
C ASN A 15 -10.29 -6.54 -4.64
N LEU A 16 -10.06 -5.88 -3.50
CA LEU A 16 -9.79 -6.58 -2.25
C LEU A 16 -11.01 -7.39 -1.81
N SER A 17 -10.77 -8.62 -1.34
CA SER A 17 -11.82 -9.50 -0.83
C SER A 17 -12.14 -9.21 0.63
N ALA A 18 -11.13 -8.87 1.44
CA ALA A 18 -11.28 -8.62 2.86
C ALA A 18 -12.02 -7.30 3.12
N GLY A 19 -12.85 -7.28 4.15
CA GLY A 19 -13.62 -6.09 4.52
C GLY A 19 -13.21 -5.47 5.86
N GLN A 20 -12.14 -5.96 6.48
CA GLN A 20 -11.64 -5.47 7.77
C GLN A 20 -10.16 -5.14 7.65
N LYS A 21 -9.69 -4.22 8.48
CA LYS A 21 -8.30 -3.71 8.48
C LYS A 21 -7.27 -4.83 8.50
N GLU A 22 -7.36 -5.74 9.46
CA GLU A 22 -6.39 -6.84 9.55
C GLU A 22 -6.42 -7.74 8.33
N GLY A 23 -7.63 -8.11 7.87
CA GLY A 23 -7.78 -8.97 6.70
C GLY A 23 -7.22 -8.34 5.44
N VAL A 24 -7.40 -7.04 5.26
CA VAL A 24 -6.85 -6.28 4.12
C VAL A 24 -5.32 -6.29 4.16
N ILE A 25 -4.73 -6.06 5.34
CA ILE A 25 -3.28 -6.08 5.50
C ILE A 25 -2.75 -7.48 5.18
N ARG A 26 -3.41 -8.53 5.67
CA ARG A 26 -3.02 -9.92 5.36
C ARG A 26 -3.12 -10.23 3.88
N GLU A 27 -4.18 -9.78 3.23
CA GLU A 27 -4.38 -10.01 1.79
C GLU A 27 -3.28 -9.32 0.97
N MET A 28 -2.93 -8.08 1.30
CA MET A 28 -1.88 -7.35 0.58
C MET A 28 -0.49 -7.96 0.80
N VAL A 29 -0.19 -8.42 2.01
CA VAL A 29 1.06 -9.14 2.29
C VAL A 29 1.10 -10.46 1.51
N GLU A 30 -0.01 -11.18 1.43
CA GLU A 30 -0.11 -12.41 0.64
C GLU A 30 0.14 -12.13 -0.85
N ASN A 31 -0.36 -11.03 -1.37
CA ASN A 31 -0.11 -10.65 -2.76
C ASN A 31 1.39 -10.45 -3.02
N LEU A 32 2.11 -9.84 -2.09
CA LEU A 32 3.57 -9.69 -2.18
C LEU A 32 4.27 -11.06 -2.07
N ARG A 33 3.80 -11.93 -1.20
CA ARG A 33 4.35 -13.29 -1.08
C ARG A 33 4.20 -14.07 -2.37
N LEU A 34 3.02 -14.03 -2.97
CA LEU A 34 2.76 -14.69 -4.26
C LEU A 34 3.63 -14.13 -5.37
N ALA A 35 4.02 -12.88 -5.27
CA ALA A 35 4.96 -12.24 -6.21
C ALA A 35 6.42 -12.59 -5.91
N GLY A 36 6.69 -13.38 -4.85
CA GLY A 36 8.03 -13.90 -4.56
C GLY A 36 8.83 -13.16 -3.50
N TYR A 37 8.20 -12.28 -2.69
CA TYR A 37 8.95 -11.38 -1.80
C TYR A 37 9.18 -11.89 -0.39
N PHE A 38 8.33 -12.74 0.15
CA PHE A 38 8.54 -13.31 1.48
C PHE A 38 8.50 -14.83 1.41
N LYS A 39 9.25 -15.47 2.32
CA LYS A 39 9.03 -16.89 2.57
C LYS A 39 7.70 -17.03 3.32
N GLY A 40 7.02 -18.17 3.17
CA GLY A 40 5.73 -18.40 3.81
C GLY A 40 5.76 -18.20 5.32
N THR A 41 6.90 -18.53 5.97
CA THR A 41 7.09 -18.37 7.41
C THR A 41 7.29 -16.92 7.84
N GLU A 42 7.61 -16.03 6.91
CA GLU A 42 7.86 -14.61 7.21
C GLU A 42 6.62 -13.74 7.07
N SER A 43 5.64 -14.18 6.29
CA SER A 43 4.44 -13.37 6.00
C SER A 43 3.68 -12.94 7.25
N ASP A 44 3.47 -13.85 8.19
CA ASP A 44 2.76 -13.53 9.42
C ASP A 44 3.53 -12.49 10.25
N ASP A 45 4.85 -12.59 10.29
CA ASP A 45 5.69 -11.64 11.01
C ASP A 45 5.65 -10.25 10.37
N VAL A 46 5.61 -10.17 9.04
CA VAL A 46 5.44 -8.92 8.32
C VAL A 46 4.08 -8.29 8.66
N VAL A 47 3.01 -9.10 8.65
CA VAL A 47 1.67 -8.63 9.02
C VAL A 47 1.68 -8.05 10.44
N LYS A 48 2.29 -8.75 11.38
CA LYS A 48 2.39 -8.31 12.78
C LYS A 48 3.14 -6.98 12.89
N ALA A 49 4.21 -6.80 12.12
CA ALA A 49 4.98 -5.56 12.12
C ALA A 49 4.12 -4.38 11.64
N ILE A 50 3.33 -4.59 10.58
CA ILE A 50 2.44 -3.55 10.06
C ILE A 50 1.33 -3.24 11.06
N LEU A 51 0.71 -4.25 11.64
CA LEU A 51 -0.35 -4.06 12.64
C LEU A 51 0.19 -3.35 13.89
N LYS A 52 1.40 -3.64 14.31
CA LYS A 52 2.04 -2.95 15.42
C LYS A 52 2.21 -1.45 15.13
N ARG A 53 2.60 -1.12 13.90
CA ARG A 53 2.69 0.29 13.48
C ARG A 53 1.31 0.95 13.48
N GLU A 54 0.27 0.26 13.06
CA GLU A 54 -1.10 0.78 13.06
C GLU A 54 -1.62 1.06 14.47
N LEU A 55 -1.17 0.31 15.49
CA LEU A 55 -1.55 0.55 16.88
C LEU A 55 -1.06 1.90 17.41
N LEU A 56 0.01 2.46 16.86
CA LEU A 56 0.52 3.76 17.27
C LEU A 56 -0.40 4.88 16.81
N SER A 57 -0.82 4.82 15.56
CA SER A 57 -1.84 5.70 14.97
C SER A 57 -2.18 5.14 13.59
N SER A 58 -3.42 5.29 13.16
CA SER A 58 -3.83 4.79 11.87
C SER A 58 -3.04 5.43 10.72
N THR A 59 -2.73 4.64 9.70
CA THR A 59 -2.15 5.13 8.46
C THR A 59 -3.22 5.51 7.43
N GLY A 60 -4.50 5.48 7.81
CA GLY A 60 -5.60 6.06 7.06
C GLY A 60 -5.54 7.58 7.16
N ILE A 61 -5.00 8.23 6.14
CA ILE A 61 -4.67 9.66 6.19
C ILE A 61 -5.82 10.58 5.79
N GLY A 62 -7.01 10.01 5.55
CA GLY A 62 -8.18 10.74 5.12
C GLY A 62 -8.38 10.66 3.61
N ASP A 63 -9.52 11.17 3.15
CA ASP A 63 -9.90 11.19 1.72
C ASP A 63 -9.92 9.81 1.07
N GLY A 64 -10.17 8.76 1.87
CA GLY A 64 -10.32 7.39 1.37
C GLY A 64 -9.02 6.67 1.06
N VAL A 65 -7.86 7.16 1.55
CA VAL A 65 -6.55 6.55 1.29
C VAL A 65 -5.86 6.13 2.57
N ALA A 66 -5.03 5.08 2.48
CA ALA A 66 -4.21 4.61 3.60
C ALA A 66 -2.85 4.13 3.09
N ILE A 67 -1.83 4.23 3.94
CA ILE A 67 -0.47 3.81 3.62
C ILE A 67 0.05 2.89 4.74
N PRO A 68 -0.46 1.65 4.84
CA PRO A 68 0.09 0.70 5.82
C PRO A 68 1.54 0.40 5.49
N HIS A 69 2.41 0.42 6.50
CA HIS A 69 3.85 0.27 6.25
C HIS A 69 4.58 -0.28 7.46
N ALA A 70 5.74 -0.87 7.20
CA ALA A 70 6.66 -1.32 8.25
C ALA A 70 8.06 -1.46 7.67
N LYS A 71 9.05 -1.46 8.58
CA LYS A 71 10.42 -1.90 8.26
C LYS A 71 10.53 -3.36 8.70
N HIS A 72 11.12 -4.20 7.87
CA HIS A 72 11.26 -5.62 8.18
C HIS A 72 12.47 -6.22 7.48
N GLY A 73 13.12 -7.16 8.16
CA GLY A 73 14.33 -7.81 7.63
C GLY A 73 14.07 -8.83 6.53
N SER A 74 12.82 -9.14 6.20
CA SER A 74 12.47 -10.08 5.13
C SER A 74 12.72 -9.54 3.73
N VAL A 75 12.95 -8.25 3.59
CA VAL A 75 13.22 -7.61 2.30
C VAL A 75 14.60 -6.97 2.31
N ASP A 76 15.26 -6.99 1.16
CA ASP A 76 16.57 -6.36 0.97
C ASP A 76 16.47 -5.02 0.22
N ARG A 77 15.28 -4.67 -0.23
CA ARG A 77 14.96 -3.40 -0.88
C ARG A 77 13.54 -2.99 -0.55
N LEU A 78 13.22 -1.74 -0.80
CA LEU A 78 11.87 -1.22 -0.64
C LEU A 78 10.93 -1.90 -1.66
N VAL A 79 9.82 -2.44 -1.16
CA VAL A 79 8.78 -3.01 -2.00
C VAL A 79 7.43 -2.48 -1.56
N GLY A 80 6.50 -2.35 -2.51
CA GLY A 80 5.17 -1.89 -2.21
C GLY A 80 4.10 -2.61 -3.01
N ALA A 81 2.88 -2.57 -2.48
CA ALA A 81 1.70 -3.13 -3.11
C ALA A 81 0.60 -2.07 -3.14
N VAL A 82 -0.26 -2.13 -4.14
CA VAL A 82 -1.41 -1.25 -4.26
C VAL A 82 -2.67 -2.10 -4.33
N ALA A 83 -3.70 -1.67 -3.63
CA ALA A 83 -4.98 -2.36 -3.65
C ALA A 83 -6.13 -1.37 -3.62
N ILE A 84 -7.21 -1.74 -4.30
CA ILE A 84 -8.45 -0.97 -4.34
C ILE A 84 -9.54 -1.78 -3.63
N ALA A 85 -10.27 -1.11 -2.73
CA ALA A 85 -11.43 -1.66 -2.04
C ALA A 85 -12.67 -0.90 -2.54
N PRO A 86 -13.36 -1.40 -3.58
CA PRO A 86 -14.49 -0.66 -4.17
C PRO A 86 -15.60 -0.33 -3.17
N ALA A 87 -15.88 -1.24 -2.25
CA ALA A 87 -16.91 -1.04 -1.22
C ALA A 87 -16.41 -0.24 -0.01
N GLY A 88 -15.12 0.01 0.08
CA GLY A 88 -14.52 0.67 1.23
C GLY A 88 -14.25 -0.27 2.40
N VAL A 89 -13.25 0.07 3.21
CA VAL A 89 -12.85 -0.71 4.39
C VAL A 89 -12.70 0.25 5.57
N PRO A 90 -13.28 -0.06 6.75
CA PRO A 90 -13.00 0.72 7.95
C PRO A 90 -11.52 0.57 8.32
N PHE A 91 -10.85 1.69 8.53
CA PHE A 91 -9.39 1.70 8.76
C PHE A 91 -9.00 2.62 9.92
N ASP A 92 -9.96 3.05 10.72
CA ASP A 92 -9.74 4.01 11.81
C ASP A 92 -9.07 5.29 11.31
N SER A 93 -9.47 5.74 10.11
CA SER A 93 -8.87 6.90 9.45
C SER A 93 -9.04 8.17 10.26
N VAL A 94 -8.14 9.13 10.01
CA VAL A 94 -8.15 10.43 10.70
C VAL A 94 -9.50 11.14 10.58
N ASP A 95 -10.16 11.02 9.43
CA ASP A 95 -11.47 11.65 9.18
C ASP A 95 -12.66 10.72 9.47
N GLY A 96 -12.42 9.50 9.95
CA GLY A 96 -13.47 8.53 10.25
C GLY A 96 -14.09 7.87 9.04
N ASN A 97 -13.66 8.18 7.83
CA ASN A 97 -14.24 7.65 6.61
C ASN A 97 -13.58 6.34 6.18
N ALA A 98 -14.31 5.55 5.38
CA ALA A 98 -13.79 4.30 4.82
C ALA A 98 -12.64 4.57 3.85
N VAL A 99 -11.74 3.58 3.74
CA VAL A 99 -10.60 3.61 2.82
C VAL A 99 -10.94 2.80 1.57
N HIS A 100 -10.62 3.35 0.41
CA HIS A 100 -10.83 2.72 -0.88
C HIS A 100 -9.53 2.45 -1.65
N VAL A 101 -8.46 3.19 -1.33
CA VAL A 101 -7.15 3.04 -1.98
C VAL A 101 -6.10 2.82 -0.90
N LEU A 102 -5.34 1.73 -1.04
CA LEU A 102 -4.28 1.40 -0.10
C LEU A 102 -2.96 1.22 -0.85
N VAL A 103 -1.92 1.85 -0.32
CA VAL A 103 -0.54 1.64 -0.79
C VAL A 103 0.25 1.13 0.41
N MET A 104 0.72 -0.11 0.33
CA MET A 104 1.52 -0.74 1.38
C MET A 104 3.00 -0.63 1.06
N LEU A 105 3.82 -0.32 2.06
CA LEU A 105 5.27 -0.21 1.91
C LEU A 105 5.98 -1.08 2.93
N ILE A 106 6.92 -1.91 2.47
CA ILE A 106 7.82 -2.68 3.32
C ILE A 106 9.24 -2.31 2.94
N SER A 107 10.03 -1.88 3.93
CA SER A 107 11.41 -1.41 3.72
C SER A 107 12.39 -2.22 4.53
N PRO A 108 13.65 -2.37 4.07
CA PRO A 108 14.71 -2.91 4.91
C PRO A 108 14.94 -2.05 6.15
N GLN A 109 15.29 -2.69 7.25
CA GLN A 109 15.48 -1.99 8.53
C GLN A 109 16.65 -1.02 8.51
N GLU A 110 17.67 -1.28 7.69
CA GLU A 110 18.90 -0.49 7.63
C GLU A 110 18.83 0.69 6.64
N ARG A 111 17.65 1.00 6.09
CA ARG A 111 17.48 2.12 5.13
C ARG A 111 16.37 3.07 5.53
N PRO A 112 16.47 3.72 6.71
CA PRO A 112 15.39 4.57 7.20
C PRO A 112 15.12 5.81 6.33
N SER A 113 16.15 6.38 5.71
CA SER A 113 15.98 7.55 4.83
C SER A 113 15.21 7.22 3.58
N GLU A 114 15.44 6.04 2.98
CA GLU A 114 14.69 5.57 1.82
C GLU A 114 13.22 5.35 2.17
N HIS A 115 12.97 4.77 3.35
CA HIS A 115 11.61 4.54 3.84
C HIS A 115 10.84 5.86 3.95
N LEU A 116 11.44 6.89 4.56
CA LEU A 116 10.81 8.20 4.70
C LEU A 116 10.53 8.85 3.34
N ARG A 117 11.48 8.78 2.42
CA ARG A 117 11.29 9.35 1.08
C ARG A 117 10.16 8.68 0.32
N ALA A 118 10.04 7.36 0.46
CA ALA A 118 8.95 6.62 -0.15
C ALA A 118 7.60 7.03 0.43
N LEU A 119 7.50 7.13 1.77
CA LEU A 119 6.28 7.57 2.43
C LEU A 119 5.87 8.97 1.99
N GLU A 120 6.82 9.90 1.92
CA GLU A 120 6.55 11.27 1.46
C GLU A 120 6.08 11.29 0.01
N GLY A 121 6.72 10.51 -0.86
CA GLY A 121 6.35 10.43 -2.26
C GLY A 121 4.97 9.87 -2.47
N VAL A 122 4.63 8.77 -1.79
CA VAL A 122 3.30 8.17 -1.86
C VAL A 122 2.25 9.13 -1.30
N SER A 123 2.51 9.72 -0.14
CA SER A 123 1.59 10.68 0.47
C SER A 123 1.29 11.84 -0.48
N ARG A 124 2.30 12.36 -1.16
CA ARG A 124 2.15 13.44 -2.13
C ARG A 124 1.28 13.02 -3.31
N CYS A 125 1.52 11.82 -3.87
CA CYS A 125 0.72 11.29 -4.97
C CYS A 125 -0.75 11.12 -4.55
N LEU A 126 -1.00 10.65 -3.35
CA LEU A 126 -2.36 10.39 -2.85
C LEU A 126 -3.09 11.68 -2.41
N LYS A 127 -2.44 12.84 -2.44
CA LYS A 127 -3.10 14.13 -2.28
C LYS A 127 -3.70 14.64 -3.59
N ASP A 128 -3.30 14.09 -4.71
CA ASP A 128 -3.87 14.40 -6.03
C ASP A 128 -5.22 13.70 -6.14
N LYS A 129 -6.29 14.47 -5.99
CA LYS A 129 -7.66 13.93 -5.97
C LYS A 129 -8.07 13.26 -7.26
N ASP A 130 -7.61 13.80 -8.39
CA ASP A 130 -7.91 13.20 -9.71
C ASP A 130 -7.23 11.85 -9.87
N PHE A 131 -5.98 11.74 -9.41
CA PHE A 131 -5.27 10.47 -9.42
C PHE A 131 -5.97 9.42 -8.54
N VAL A 132 -6.34 9.79 -7.32
CA VAL A 132 -7.05 8.90 -6.40
C VAL A 132 -8.39 8.46 -6.99
N GLN A 133 -9.13 9.38 -7.59
CA GLN A 133 -10.43 9.07 -8.19
C GLN A 133 -10.26 8.09 -9.36
N SER A 134 -9.24 8.28 -10.19
CA SER A 134 -8.95 7.36 -11.28
C SER A 134 -8.58 5.97 -10.76
N LEU A 135 -7.79 5.90 -9.69
CA LEU A 135 -7.46 4.61 -9.07
C LEU A 135 -8.72 3.91 -8.55
N ARG A 136 -9.62 4.64 -7.91
CA ARG A 136 -10.88 4.07 -7.37
C ARG A 136 -11.76 3.49 -8.46
N GLN A 137 -11.71 4.05 -9.66
CA GLN A 137 -12.52 3.62 -10.81
C GLN A 137 -11.86 2.50 -11.61
N ALA A 138 -10.60 2.20 -11.38
CA ALA A 138 -9.89 1.14 -12.09
C ALA A 138 -10.48 -0.22 -11.74
N THR A 139 -10.61 -1.08 -12.74
CA THR A 139 -11.20 -2.41 -12.60
C THR A 139 -10.23 -3.54 -12.83
N THR A 140 -9.00 -3.25 -13.28
CA THR A 140 -7.96 -4.26 -13.51
C THR A 140 -6.63 -3.79 -12.95
N PRO A 141 -5.75 -4.73 -12.55
CA PRO A 141 -4.39 -4.37 -12.13
C PRO A 141 -3.60 -3.61 -13.18
N GLN A 142 -3.80 -3.94 -14.46
CA GLN A 142 -3.11 -3.25 -15.55
C GLN A 142 -3.50 -1.77 -15.61
N GLN A 143 -4.77 -1.45 -15.43
CA GLN A 143 -5.24 -0.05 -15.39
C GLN A 143 -4.57 0.72 -14.25
N ILE A 144 -4.46 0.08 -13.08
CA ILE A 144 -3.82 0.70 -11.92
C ILE A 144 -2.33 0.95 -12.21
N TRP A 145 -1.64 -0.03 -12.76
CA TRP A 145 -0.23 0.12 -13.12
C TRP A 145 -0.01 1.25 -14.12
N ASP A 146 -0.86 1.33 -15.14
CA ASP A 146 -0.77 2.39 -16.15
C ASP A 146 -1.00 3.77 -15.55
N LEU A 147 -1.94 3.89 -14.62
CA LEU A 147 -2.20 5.15 -13.90
C LEU A 147 -0.98 5.59 -13.07
N ILE A 148 -0.34 4.64 -12.39
CA ILE A 148 0.87 4.90 -11.61
C ILE A 148 1.99 5.39 -12.52
N CYS A 149 2.25 4.68 -13.62
CA CYS A 149 3.30 5.06 -14.57
C CYS A 149 3.05 6.43 -15.20
N ASN A 150 1.80 6.71 -15.57
CA ASN A 150 1.43 8.00 -16.14
C ASN A 150 1.59 9.13 -15.14
N HIS A 151 1.22 8.92 -13.89
CA HIS A 151 1.38 9.91 -12.83
C HIS A 151 2.86 10.21 -12.59
N ASP A 152 3.70 9.18 -12.56
CA ASP A 152 5.14 9.33 -12.39
C ASP A 152 5.75 10.18 -13.52
N ARG A 153 5.29 10.00 -14.76
CA ARG A 153 5.79 10.77 -15.91
C ARG A 153 5.35 12.23 -15.88
N GLY A 154 4.23 12.52 -15.23
CA GLY A 154 3.71 13.89 -15.10
C GLY A 154 4.36 14.70 -14.00
N THR A 155 5.22 14.07 -13.22
CA THR A 155 5.96 14.72 -12.13
C THR A 155 7.45 14.75 -12.46
#